data_36d92618c3a4527cc4b1d6be94e3ce33
#
_entry.id   36d92618c3a4527cc4b1d6be94e3ce33
#
_cell.length_a   1.000
_cell.length_b   1.000
_cell.length_c   1.000
_cell.angle_alpha   90.00
_cell.angle_beta   90.00
_cell.angle_gamma   90.00
#
_symmetry.space_group_name_H-M   'P 1'
#
loop_
_entity.id
_entity.type
_entity.pdbx_description
1 polymer ?
#
loop_
_entity_poly.entity_id
_entity_poly.type
_entity_poly.pdbx_seq_one_letter_code
_entity_poly.pdbx_strand_id
1 'polypeptide(L)'
;MPQHRKQVTYSQRPNHAARSVHARGERQFRTYDTSYIRPKKSKGPAIFAAILAVVVLGGLAWGALTLFNSCSAQPVELLAEGQEATIVVAEGAGAKAIGEDLQEARLVTSASDFTKRVNELGVDSQLKPGTYTFAGGITLDQIINELQAGPASNALTIPEGSTLAATAQSVASFTENRITADAFTAAASDASVYAADYAFLADAGTNSLEGFLFPKTYEIGEDATAESVVRMMLDQFQTETASLDWSYPQSQGLTIYDAVNLASIVERESSGDEQIRAQVASVFYNRLNNFGDPNYGFLQSDATTAYELGKDPEPADLENNTPFNTYLNQGLPPTPICSPGLDCLKAVCSPAQTNYYFFYFAKDESGAMQYYFSETYEEHQQTFS
;
A
#
# COMPACT_ATOMS: atom_id res chain seq x y z
N MET A 1 42.11 35.83 9.69
CA MET A 1 41.95 37.17 10.32
C MET A 1 40.56 37.19 10.95
N PRO A 2 40.42 37.25 12.28
CA PRO A 2 39.14 37.32 12.94
C PRO A 2 38.62 38.75 13.00
N GLN A 3 37.41 38.98 12.61
CA GLN A 3 36.72 40.27 12.70
C GLN A 3 36.36 40.55 14.15
N HIS A 4 36.88 41.63 14.73
CA HIS A 4 36.51 42.16 16.02
C HIS A 4 35.09 42.77 15.97
N ARG A 5 34.11 42.17 16.67
CA ARG A 5 32.84 42.80 17.03
C ARG A 5 33.11 43.85 18.11
N LYS A 6 32.88 45.13 17.81
CA LYS A 6 32.85 46.21 18.80
C LYS A 6 31.65 46.02 19.74
N GLN A 7 31.89 45.76 21.00
CA GLN A 7 30.89 45.87 22.06
C GLN A 7 30.61 47.35 22.32
N VAL A 8 29.34 47.73 22.14
CA VAL A 8 28.87 49.06 22.51
C VAL A 8 28.39 48.99 23.96
N THR A 9 29.12 49.60 24.86
CA THR A 9 28.76 49.75 26.27
C THR A 9 27.84 50.97 26.43
N TYR A 10 26.59 50.77 26.80
CA TYR A 10 25.70 51.86 27.14
C TYR A 10 25.94 52.33 28.57
N SER A 11 26.20 53.63 28.76
CA SER A 11 26.30 54.26 30.10
C SER A 11 24.92 54.32 30.75
N GLN A 12 24.78 53.73 31.94
CA GLN A 12 23.53 53.73 32.69
C GLN A 12 23.21 55.06 33.43
N ARG A 13 23.90 56.13 33.13
CA ARG A 13 23.65 57.42 33.76
C ARG A 13 22.97 58.40 32.80
N PRO A 14 21.75 58.84 33.06
CA PRO A 14 21.09 59.86 32.27
C PRO A 14 21.91 61.18 32.34
N ASN A 15 22.05 61.85 31.20
CA ASN A 15 22.73 63.15 31.09
C ASN A 15 21.99 64.24 31.87
N HIS A 16 22.66 65.35 32.15
CA HIS A 16 22.11 66.47 32.91
C HIS A 16 20.81 67.05 32.34
N ALA A 17 20.58 66.97 31.05
CA ALA A 17 19.38 67.47 30.39
C ALA A 17 18.13 66.63 30.75
N ALA A 18 18.28 65.28 30.83
CA ALA A 18 17.15 64.40 31.22
C ALA A 18 16.76 64.63 32.71
N ARG A 19 17.71 64.94 33.56
CA ARG A 19 17.40 65.28 34.98
C ARG A 19 16.68 66.63 35.13
N SER A 20 16.98 67.60 34.29
CA SER A 20 16.33 68.92 34.35
C SER A 20 14.89 68.89 33.85
N VAL A 21 14.60 68.03 32.89
CA VAL A 21 13.22 67.83 32.37
C VAL A 21 12.36 67.07 33.40
N HIS A 22 12.91 66.06 34.09
CA HIS A 22 12.21 65.36 35.14
C HIS A 22 11.88 66.26 36.34
N ALA A 23 12.84 67.07 36.77
CA ALA A 23 12.63 68.00 37.87
C ALA A 23 11.60 69.11 37.54
N ARG A 24 11.50 69.49 36.23
CA ARG A 24 10.52 70.46 35.79
C ARG A 24 9.10 69.86 35.72
N GLY A 25 8.98 68.60 35.35
CA GLY A 25 7.72 67.87 35.31
C GLY A 25 7.13 67.70 36.70
N GLU A 26 7.93 67.31 37.68
CA GLU A 26 7.46 67.16 39.07
C GLU A 26 6.97 68.46 39.72
N ARG A 27 7.53 69.64 39.32
CA ARG A 27 7.04 70.91 39.84
C ARG A 27 5.71 71.37 39.25
N GLN A 28 5.42 70.99 38.00
CA GLN A 28 4.15 71.32 37.33
C GLN A 28 2.99 70.46 37.84
N PHE A 29 3.24 69.25 38.27
CA PHE A 29 2.17 68.33 38.76
C PHE A 29 1.83 68.53 40.26
N ARG A 30 2.63 69.28 41.02
CA ARG A 30 2.33 69.54 42.44
C ARG A 30 1.26 70.58 42.69
N THR A 31 0.78 71.25 41.66
CA THR A 31 -0.20 72.36 41.77
C THR A 31 -1.60 72.01 41.33
N TYR A 32 -1.83 70.78 40.88
CA TYR A 32 -3.16 70.35 40.45
C TYR A 32 -3.75 69.36 41.48
N ASP A 33 -4.85 69.80 42.10
CA ASP A 33 -5.67 68.96 42.97
C ASP A 33 -6.50 68.04 42.08
N THR A 34 -6.14 66.75 42.05
CA THR A 34 -6.81 65.72 41.25
C THR A 34 -7.87 64.97 42.04
N SER A 35 -8.23 65.47 43.27
CA SER A 35 -9.22 64.79 44.12
C SER A 35 -10.63 64.69 43.52
N TYR A 36 -10.91 65.44 42.45
CA TYR A 36 -12.19 65.42 41.75
C TYR A 36 -12.28 64.53 40.53
N ILE A 37 -11.19 63.87 40.12
CA ILE A 37 -11.22 62.94 38.95
C ILE A 37 -11.50 61.54 39.44
N ARG A 38 -12.74 61.15 39.56
CA ARG A 38 -13.11 59.73 39.70
C ARG A 38 -13.05 59.08 38.33
N PRO A 39 -12.17 58.09 38.06
CA PRO A 39 -12.20 57.39 36.83
C PRO A 39 -13.52 56.62 36.67
N LYS A 40 -14.27 56.89 35.62
CA LYS A 40 -15.42 56.03 35.25
C LYS A 40 -14.88 54.63 34.98
N LYS A 41 -15.27 53.66 35.78
CA LYS A 41 -14.98 52.24 35.49
C LYS A 41 -15.59 51.89 34.15
N SER A 42 -14.74 51.82 33.12
CA SER A 42 -15.13 51.35 31.81
C SER A 42 -15.44 49.84 31.90
N LYS A 43 -16.62 49.45 31.43
CA LYS A 43 -17.01 48.01 31.38
C LYS A 43 -16.33 47.31 30.19
N GLY A 44 -15.51 48.03 29.40
CA GLY A 44 -14.81 47.51 28.24
C GLY A 44 -13.91 46.31 28.48
N PRO A 45 -13.01 46.35 29.47
CA PRO A 45 -12.11 45.20 29.70
C PRO A 45 -12.84 43.93 30.17
N ALA A 46 -13.99 44.09 30.91
CA ALA A 46 -14.76 42.93 31.31
C ALA A 46 -15.55 42.30 30.16
N ILE A 47 -16.04 43.10 29.22
CA ILE A 47 -16.71 42.63 28.01
C ILE A 47 -15.69 41.95 27.10
N PHE A 48 -14.47 42.52 26.92
CA PHE A 48 -13.40 41.94 26.12
C PHE A 48 -12.94 40.60 26.71
N ALA A 49 -12.78 40.50 28.04
CA ALA A 49 -12.42 39.24 28.67
C ALA A 49 -13.51 38.16 28.54
N ALA A 50 -14.80 38.56 28.58
CA ALA A 50 -15.92 37.63 28.36
C ALA A 50 -15.98 37.14 26.92
N ILE A 51 -15.75 38.01 25.91
CA ILE A 51 -15.68 37.60 24.51
C ILE A 51 -14.49 36.68 24.26
N LEU A 52 -13.32 37.00 24.80
CA LEU A 52 -12.13 36.14 24.72
C LEU A 52 -12.38 34.76 25.34
N ALA A 53 -13.01 34.69 26.49
CA ALA A 53 -13.38 33.43 27.14
C ALA A 53 -14.35 32.60 26.29
N VAL A 54 -15.34 33.22 25.66
CA VAL A 54 -16.29 32.54 24.77
C VAL A 54 -15.57 32.00 23.50
N VAL A 55 -14.65 32.78 22.94
CA VAL A 55 -13.87 32.35 21.76
C VAL A 55 -12.92 31.19 22.11
N VAL A 56 -12.26 31.26 23.27
CA VAL A 56 -11.36 30.17 23.72
C VAL A 56 -12.16 28.92 24.07
N LEU A 57 -13.28 29.05 24.78
CA LEU A 57 -14.14 27.89 25.11
C LEU A 57 -14.82 27.32 23.86
N GLY A 58 -15.24 28.18 22.93
CA GLY A 58 -15.77 27.77 21.64
C GLY A 58 -14.72 27.03 20.77
N GLY A 59 -13.49 27.56 20.75
CA GLY A 59 -12.36 26.92 20.05
C GLY A 59 -11.97 25.57 20.68
N LEU A 60 -11.95 25.48 22.01
CA LEU A 60 -11.69 24.22 22.72
C LEU A 60 -12.82 23.19 22.51
N ALA A 61 -14.07 23.64 22.53
CA ALA A 61 -15.22 22.76 22.25
C ALA A 61 -15.24 22.29 20.79
N TRP A 62 -14.90 23.17 19.84
CA TRP A 62 -14.80 22.81 18.44
C TRP A 62 -13.60 21.89 18.17
N GLY A 63 -12.45 22.18 18.78
CA GLY A 63 -11.28 21.29 18.74
C GLY A 63 -11.54 19.91 19.37
N ALA A 64 -12.26 19.87 20.50
CA ALA A 64 -12.68 18.60 21.11
C ALA A 64 -13.69 17.84 20.22
N LEU A 65 -14.64 18.53 19.60
CA LEU A 65 -15.61 17.94 18.67
C LEU A 65 -14.94 17.43 17.38
N THR A 66 -13.94 18.15 16.84
CA THR A 66 -13.19 17.68 15.67
C THR A 66 -12.30 16.51 16.02
N LEU A 67 -11.64 16.50 17.18
CA LEU A 67 -10.88 15.34 17.68
C LEU A 67 -11.80 14.13 17.96
N PHE A 68 -13.01 14.36 18.48
CA PHE A 68 -13.98 13.28 18.71
C PHE A 68 -14.54 12.71 17.40
N ASN A 69 -14.75 13.55 16.39
CA ASN A 69 -15.18 13.10 15.06
C ASN A 69 -14.04 12.45 14.24
N SER A 70 -12.78 12.80 14.51
CA SER A 70 -11.62 12.15 13.88
C SER A 70 -11.32 10.78 14.49
N CYS A 71 -11.85 10.48 15.68
CA CYS A 71 -11.76 9.17 16.34
C CYS A 71 -12.95 8.24 16.04
N SER A 72 -13.95 8.67 15.26
CA SER A 72 -14.96 7.76 14.73
C SER A 72 -14.36 7.09 13.48
N ALA A 73 -13.55 6.06 13.71
CA ALA A 73 -13.21 5.11 12.66
C ALA A 73 -14.51 4.68 11.97
N GLN A 74 -14.59 4.85 10.67
CA GLN A 74 -15.69 4.26 9.89
C GLN A 74 -15.76 2.78 10.28
N PRO A 75 -16.94 2.21 10.52
CA PRO A 75 -17.02 0.78 10.80
C PRO A 75 -16.42 0.04 9.60
N VAL A 76 -15.30 -0.65 9.84
CA VAL A 76 -14.69 -1.51 8.82
C VAL A 76 -15.73 -2.56 8.49
N GLU A 77 -16.18 -2.61 7.25
CA GLU A 77 -17.05 -3.67 6.77
C GLU A 77 -16.23 -4.96 6.78
N LEU A 78 -16.65 -5.91 7.58
CA LEU A 78 -15.95 -7.20 7.69
C LEU A 78 -16.09 -7.99 6.39
N LEU A 79 -15.12 -8.86 6.18
CA LEU A 79 -15.11 -9.81 5.07
C LEU A 79 -16.37 -10.67 5.12
N ALA A 80 -17.08 -10.80 4.00
CA ALA A 80 -18.32 -11.53 3.93
C ALA A 80 -18.09 -13.06 4.07
N GLU A 81 -19.08 -13.79 4.59
CA GLU A 81 -19.03 -15.25 4.60
C GLU A 81 -18.79 -15.80 3.18
N GLY A 82 -17.87 -16.75 3.05
CA GLY A 82 -17.48 -17.35 1.77
C GLY A 82 -16.34 -16.62 1.05
N GLN A 83 -15.86 -15.50 1.57
CA GLN A 83 -14.60 -14.89 1.16
C GLN A 83 -13.49 -15.31 2.11
N GLU A 84 -12.25 -15.32 1.65
CA GLU A 84 -11.06 -15.61 2.45
C GLU A 84 -10.10 -14.42 2.39
N ALA A 85 -9.36 -14.19 3.47
CA ALA A 85 -8.27 -13.22 3.50
C ALA A 85 -7.03 -13.87 4.13
N THR A 86 -5.89 -13.58 3.55
CA THR A 86 -4.59 -14.07 4.00
C THR A 86 -3.81 -12.95 4.67
N ILE A 87 -3.22 -13.24 5.85
CA ILE A 87 -2.28 -12.36 6.53
C ILE A 87 -0.94 -13.06 6.75
N VAL A 88 0.14 -12.30 6.82
CA VAL A 88 1.49 -12.80 7.12
C VAL A 88 1.94 -12.25 8.47
N VAL A 89 2.04 -13.12 9.47
CA VAL A 89 2.58 -12.78 10.78
C VAL A 89 4.09 -12.94 10.74
N ALA A 90 4.82 -11.82 10.79
CA ALA A 90 6.28 -11.82 10.79
C ALA A 90 6.84 -12.42 12.10
N GLU A 91 8.05 -12.96 12.05
CA GLU A 91 8.74 -13.44 13.24
C GLU A 91 8.98 -12.28 14.22
N GLY A 92 8.49 -12.44 15.46
CA GLY A 92 8.54 -11.41 16.50
C GLY A 92 7.48 -10.31 16.40
N ALA A 93 6.51 -10.44 15.52
CA ALA A 93 5.38 -9.51 15.46
C ALA A 93 4.56 -9.59 16.76
N GLY A 94 4.31 -8.43 17.41
CA GLY A 94 3.45 -8.36 18.59
C GLY A 94 1.98 -8.19 18.23
N ALA A 95 1.08 -8.40 19.20
CA ALA A 95 -0.37 -8.35 19.01
C ALA A 95 -0.88 -7.04 18.33
N LYS A 96 -0.16 -5.92 18.49
CA LYS A 96 -0.55 -4.67 17.82
C LYS A 96 -0.39 -4.76 16.30
N ALA A 97 0.77 -5.22 15.82
CA ALA A 97 1.05 -5.35 14.39
C ALA A 97 0.10 -6.36 13.74
N ILE A 98 -0.07 -7.53 14.39
CA ILE A 98 -1.01 -8.56 13.92
C ILE A 98 -2.45 -8.01 13.86
N GLY A 99 -2.85 -7.21 14.86
CA GLY A 99 -4.16 -6.59 14.87
C GLY A 99 -4.38 -5.58 13.74
N GLU A 100 -3.33 -4.85 13.36
CA GLU A 100 -3.34 -3.93 12.22
C GLU A 100 -3.50 -4.70 10.90
N ASP A 101 -2.74 -5.79 10.70
CA ASP A 101 -2.87 -6.66 9.53
C ASP A 101 -4.26 -7.31 9.42
N LEU A 102 -4.81 -7.79 10.54
CA LEU A 102 -6.17 -8.35 10.60
C LEU A 102 -7.25 -7.32 10.26
N GLN A 103 -7.08 -6.06 10.67
CA GLN A 103 -8.01 -4.97 10.38
C GLN A 103 -7.92 -4.57 8.90
N GLU A 104 -6.71 -4.51 8.33
CA GLU A 104 -6.49 -4.24 6.91
C GLU A 104 -7.13 -5.34 6.04
N ALA A 105 -6.98 -6.59 6.45
CA ALA A 105 -7.63 -7.74 5.83
C ALA A 105 -9.15 -7.83 6.08
N ARG A 106 -9.76 -6.88 6.80
CA ARG A 106 -11.20 -6.85 7.14
C ARG A 106 -11.68 -8.07 7.94
N LEU A 107 -10.79 -8.73 8.65
CA LEU A 107 -11.10 -9.87 9.50
C LEU A 107 -11.57 -9.46 10.89
N VAL A 108 -11.15 -8.26 11.34
CA VAL A 108 -11.58 -7.65 12.59
C VAL A 108 -12.00 -6.19 12.35
N THR A 109 -12.93 -5.70 13.15
CA THR A 109 -13.41 -4.32 13.07
C THR A 109 -12.41 -3.33 13.66
N SER A 110 -11.51 -3.77 14.54
CA SER A 110 -10.57 -2.93 15.27
C SER A 110 -9.33 -3.71 15.71
N ALA A 111 -8.15 -3.25 15.30
CA ALA A 111 -6.85 -3.74 15.78
C ALA A 111 -6.70 -3.60 17.31
N SER A 112 -7.32 -2.55 17.88
CA SER A 112 -7.31 -2.31 19.33
C SER A 112 -8.08 -3.38 20.09
N ASP A 113 -9.22 -3.84 19.57
CA ASP A 113 -10.05 -4.87 20.21
C ASP A 113 -9.32 -6.23 20.18
N PHE A 114 -8.65 -6.55 19.07
CA PHE A 114 -7.79 -7.72 18.99
C PHE A 114 -6.66 -7.66 20.04
N THR A 115 -5.90 -6.56 20.06
CA THR A 115 -4.80 -6.37 21.00
C THR A 115 -5.28 -6.46 22.47
N LYS A 116 -6.42 -5.85 22.77
CA LYS A 116 -7.04 -5.92 24.09
C LYS A 116 -7.41 -7.35 24.47
N ARG A 117 -8.02 -8.09 23.55
CA ARG A 117 -8.44 -9.47 23.77
C ARG A 117 -7.25 -10.41 23.98
N VAL A 118 -6.20 -10.27 23.19
CA VAL A 118 -4.93 -11.01 23.36
C VAL A 118 -4.33 -10.76 24.75
N ASN A 119 -4.30 -9.49 25.20
CA ASN A 119 -3.81 -9.14 26.54
C ASN A 119 -4.69 -9.68 27.66
N GLU A 120 -6.02 -9.65 27.52
CA GLU A 120 -6.97 -10.22 28.47
C GLU A 120 -6.74 -11.73 28.66
N LEU A 121 -6.46 -12.42 27.57
CA LEU A 121 -6.15 -13.86 27.59
C LEU A 121 -4.72 -14.17 28.02
N GLY A 122 -3.81 -13.18 28.01
CA GLY A 122 -2.40 -13.36 28.38
C GLY A 122 -1.61 -14.20 27.38
N VAL A 123 -1.97 -14.18 26.11
CA VAL A 123 -1.43 -15.06 25.06
C VAL A 123 -0.53 -14.38 24.03
N ASP A 124 -0.14 -13.13 24.26
CA ASP A 124 0.68 -12.33 23.33
C ASP A 124 1.96 -13.06 22.88
N SER A 125 2.65 -13.73 23.80
CA SER A 125 3.87 -14.49 23.50
C SER A 125 3.62 -15.88 22.90
N GLN A 126 2.37 -16.28 22.73
CA GLN A 126 1.97 -17.59 22.19
C GLN A 126 1.50 -17.48 20.73
N LEU A 127 1.36 -16.26 20.21
CA LEU A 127 1.01 -16.05 18.81
C LEU A 127 2.22 -16.44 17.95
N LYS A 128 2.01 -17.37 17.02
CA LYS A 128 3.09 -17.91 16.21
C LYS A 128 3.24 -17.16 14.89
N PRO A 129 4.46 -16.97 14.39
CA PRO A 129 4.69 -16.43 13.06
C PRO A 129 4.24 -17.42 11.98
N GLY A 130 3.93 -16.90 10.80
CA GLY A 130 3.54 -17.69 9.65
C GLY A 130 2.42 -17.04 8.85
N THR A 131 1.99 -17.71 7.81
CA THR A 131 0.91 -17.26 6.95
C THR A 131 -0.39 -17.95 7.33
N TYR A 132 -1.44 -17.17 7.49
CA TYR A 132 -2.75 -17.64 7.93
C TYR A 132 -3.80 -17.19 6.93
N THR A 133 -4.69 -18.09 6.54
CA THR A 133 -5.85 -17.78 5.71
C THR A 133 -7.11 -17.94 6.56
N PHE A 134 -7.87 -16.86 6.71
CA PHE A 134 -9.08 -16.83 7.51
C PHE A 134 -10.31 -16.63 6.63
N ALA A 135 -11.36 -17.38 6.92
CA ALA A 135 -12.65 -17.19 6.27
C ALA A 135 -13.38 -15.97 6.84
N GLY A 136 -14.12 -15.27 5.98
CA GLY A 136 -15.02 -14.20 6.40
C GLY A 136 -16.08 -14.71 7.38
N GLY A 137 -16.42 -13.87 8.38
CA GLY A 137 -17.33 -14.25 9.47
C GLY A 137 -16.67 -14.98 10.65
N ILE A 138 -15.35 -15.24 10.58
CA ILE A 138 -14.60 -15.84 11.69
C ILE A 138 -14.65 -14.91 12.93
N THR A 139 -14.74 -15.49 14.12
CA THR A 139 -14.75 -14.75 15.38
C THR A 139 -13.35 -14.40 15.86
N LEU A 140 -13.24 -13.32 16.65
CA LEU A 140 -11.97 -12.89 17.22
C LEU A 140 -11.26 -13.99 18.04
N ASP A 141 -12.01 -14.75 18.82
CA ASP A 141 -11.47 -15.83 19.64
C ASP A 141 -10.98 -17.01 18.77
N GLN A 142 -11.64 -17.28 17.65
CA GLN A 142 -11.17 -18.28 16.68
C GLN A 142 -9.88 -17.86 16.03
N ILE A 143 -9.76 -16.59 15.58
CA ILE A 143 -8.52 -16.04 15.04
C ILE A 143 -7.37 -16.20 16.05
N ILE A 144 -7.59 -15.83 17.32
CA ILE A 144 -6.57 -15.95 18.36
C ILE A 144 -6.16 -17.42 18.58
N ASN A 145 -7.13 -18.33 18.60
CA ASN A 145 -6.84 -19.77 18.75
C ASN A 145 -6.03 -20.32 17.56
N GLU A 146 -6.34 -19.92 16.34
CA GLU A 146 -5.58 -20.33 15.15
C GLU A 146 -4.16 -19.77 15.17
N LEU A 147 -3.99 -18.49 15.57
CA LEU A 147 -2.68 -17.88 15.73
C LEU A 147 -1.83 -18.56 16.82
N GLN A 148 -2.46 -19.08 17.89
CA GLN A 148 -1.77 -19.87 18.91
C GLN A 148 -1.43 -21.28 18.42
N ALA A 149 -2.34 -21.93 17.69
CA ALA A 149 -2.10 -23.25 17.10
C ALA A 149 -0.92 -23.20 16.10
N GLY A 150 -0.77 -22.08 15.43
CA GLY A 150 0.18 -21.87 14.34
C GLY A 150 -0.48 -22.16 12.98
N PRO A 151 0.18 -21.80 11.88
CA PRO A 151 -0.31 -22.15 10.56
C PRO A 151 -0.47 -23.66 10.45
N ALA A 152 -1.44 -24.11 9.65
CA ALA A 152 -1.67 -25.54 9.45
C ALA A 152 -0.33 -26.19 9.07
N SER A 153 0.10 -27.19 9.84
CA SER A 153 1.45 -27.74 9.77
C SER A 153 1.80 -28.40 8.43
N ASN A 154 0.81 -28.54 7.54
CA ASN A 154 0.96 -29.14 6.22
C ASN A 154 0.49 -28.20 5.08
N ALA A 155 0.30 -26.91 5.35
CA ALA A 155 -0.19 -25.95 4.38
C ALA A 155 0.87 -24.88 4.05
N LEU A 156 1.24 -24.81 2.78
CA LEU A 156 2.11 -23.79 2.21
C LEU A 156 1.25 -22.71 1.57
N THR A 157 1.39 -21.46 2.00
CA THR A 157 0.74 -20.33 1.32
C THR A 157 1.72 -19.65 0.37
N ILE A 158 1.30 -19.50 -0.88
CA ILE A 158 1.97 -18.71 -1.91
C ILE A 158 1.19 -17.41 -2.07
N PRO A 159 1.76 -16.26 -1.70
CA PRO A 159 1.13 -14.96 -1.84
C PRO A 159 0.94 -14.55 -3.30
N GLU A 160 -0.06 -13.69 -3.57
CA GLU A 160 -0.19 -13.00 -4.84
C GLU A 160 1.09 -12.18 -5.14
N GLY A 161 1.43 -12.03 -6.41
CA GLY A 161 2.66 -11.35 -6.82
C GLY A 161 3.95 -12.15 -6.61
N SER A 162 3.89 -13.43 -6.17
CA SER A 162 5.06 -14.29 -6.06
C SER A 162 5.63 -14.62 -7.43
N THR A 163 6.96 -14.53 -7.57
CA THR A 163 7.65 -15.04 -8.74
C THR A 163 7.82 -16.55 -8.67
N LEU A 164 8.06 -17.22 -9.79
CA LEU A 164 8.42 -18.64 -9.83
C LEU A 164 9.61 -18.94 -8.92
N ALA A 165 10.64 -18.08 -8.93
CA ALA A 165 11.80 -18.24 -8.08
C ALA A 165 11.44 -18.13 -6.58
N ALA A 166 10.60 -17.18 -6.19
CA ALA A 166 10.12 -17.04 -4.82
C ALA A 166 9.26 -18.23 -4.40
N THR A 167 8.39 -18.70 -5.29
CA THR A 167 7.56 -19.90 -5.08
C THR A 167 8.44 -21.14 -4.86
N ALA A 168 9.47 -21.31 -5.70
CA ALA A 168 10.43 -22.42 -5.56
C ALA A 168 11.15 -22.41 -4.20
N GLN A 169 11.58 -21.24 -3.73
CA GLN A 169 12.19 -21.09 -2.41
C GLN A 169 11.20 -21.41 -1.28
N SER A 170 9.95 -20.95 -1.42
CA SER A 170 8.90 -21.24 -0.44
C SER A 170 8.59 -22.72 -0.34
N VAL A 171 8.48 -23.42 -1.48
CA VAL A 171 8.29 -24.89 -1.53
C VAL A 171 9.50 -25.60 -0.91
N ALA A 172 10.71 -25.19 -1.23
CA ALA A 172 11.92 -25.79 -0.69
C ALA A 172 12.01 -25.61 0.84
N SER A 173 11.76 -24.39 1.32
CA SER A 173 11.73 -24.09 2.76
C SER A 173 10.67 -24.88 3.49
N PHE A 174 9.46 -24.90 2.98
CA PHE A 174 8.32 -25.61 3.59
C PHE A 174 8.54 -27.13 3.65
N THR A 175 9.14 -27.70 2.62
CA THR A 175 9.41 -29.13 2.54
C THR A 175 10.77 -29.51 3.13
N GLU A 176 11.45 -28.61 3.84
CA GLU A 176 12.79 -28.82 4.42
C GLU A 176 13.80 -29.33 3.36
N ASN A 177 13.72 -28.78 2.14
CA ASN A 177 14.48 -29.19 0.95
C ASN A 177 14.25 -30.63 0.47
N ARG A 178 13.21 -31.32 0.89
CA ARG A 178 12.78 -32.58 0.29
C ARG A 178 12.43 -32.37 -1.20
N ILE A 179 11.77 -31.26 -1.51
CA ILE A 179 11.67 -30.69 -2.85
C ILE A 179 12.59 -29.47 -2.87
N THR A 180 13.72 -29.56 -3.57
CA THR A 180 14.65 -28.43 -3.66
C THR A 180 14.11 -27.34 -4.58
N ALA A 181 14.55 -26.09 -4.37
CA ALA A 181 14.17 -24.97 -5.25
C ALA A 181 14.56 -25.24 -6.73
N ASP A 182 15.74 -25.85 -6.95
CA ASP A 182 16.19 -26.23 -8.30
C ASP A 182 15.29 -27.28 -8.93
N ALA A 183 14.85 -28.30 -8.16
CA ALA A 183 13.95 -29.33 -8.69
C ALA A 183 12.57 -28.74 -9.05
N PHE A 184 12.05 -27.84 -8.21
CA PHE A 184 10.78 -27.16 -8.48
C PHE A 184 10.91 -26.23 -9.72
N THR A 185 11.98 -25.44 -9.78
CA THR A 185 12.25 -24.57 -10.93
C THR A 185 12.40 -25.38 -12.21
N ALA A 186 13.10 -26.51 -12.18
CA ALA A 186 13.24 -27.39 -13.35
C ALA A 186 11.88 -27.97 -13.79
N ALA A 187 11.01 -28.37 -12.86
CA ALA A 187 9.66 -28.84 -13.16
C ALA A 187 8.77 -27.75 -13.78
N ALA A 188 8.98 -26.47 -13.39
CA ALA A 188 8.20 -25.32 -13.86
C ALA A 188 8.85 -24.57 -15.06
N SER A 189 9.97 -25.06 -15.62
CA SER A 189 10.77 -24.31 -16.59
C SER A 189 10.22 -24.37 -18.03
N ASP A 190 9.34 -25.32 -18.35
CA ASP A 190 8.83 -25.56 -19.70
C ASP A 190 7.31 -25.85 -19.65
N ALA A 191 6.52 -24.84 -20.03
CA ALA A 191 5.06 -24.94 -20.06
C ALA A 191 4.54 -25.96 -21.06
N SER A 192 5.31 -26.26 -22.15
CA SER A 192 4.88 -27.20 -23.17
C SER A 192 4.69 -28.62 -22.66
N VAL A 193 5.35 -28.97 -21.54
CA VAL A 193 5.19 -30.27 -20.85
C VAL A 193 3.76 -30.44 -20.32
N TYR A 194 3.10 -29.36 -19.99
CA TYR A 194 1.77 -29.34 -19.37
C TYR A 194 0.65 -28.90 -20.33
N ALA A 195 0.99 -28.36 -21.50
CA ALA A 195 0.01 -27.78 -22.44
C ALA A 195 -1.04 -28.77 -22.96
N ALA A 196 -0.75 -30.07 -22.95
CA ALA A 196 -1.72 -31.10 -23.34
C ALA A 196 -2.85 -31.27 -22.30
N ASP A 197 -2.55 -31.01 -21.01
CA ASP A 197 -3.47 -31.14 -19.88
C ASP A 197 -4.16 -29.82 -19.56
N TYR A 198 -3.51 -28.67 -19.86
CA TYR A 198 -3.96 -27.31 -19.49
C TYR A 198 -4.05 -26.41 -20.73
N ALA A 199 -5.26 -26.28 -21.27
CA ALA A 199 -5.51 -25.53 -22.51
C ALA A 199 -5.08 -24.04 -22.44
N PHE A 200 -5.06 -23.43 -21.26
CA PHE A 200 -4.62 -22.06 -21.07
C PHE A 200 -3.11 -21.86 -21.29
N LEU A 201 -2.33 -22.95 -21.36
CA LEU A 201 -0.90 -22.92 -21.67
C LEU A 201 -0.60 -23.07 -23.18
N ALA A 202 -1.62 -23.15 -24.05
CA ALA A 202 -1.43 -23.44 -25.48
C ALA A 202 -0.48 -22.45 -26.16
N ASP A 203 -0.49 -21.19 -25.74
CA ASP A 203 0.34 -20.11 -26.33
C ASP A 203 1.62 -19.84 -25.51
N ALA A 204 1.86 -20.57 -24.42
CA ALA A 204 3.07 -20.38 -23.61
C ALA A 204 4.35 -20.90 -24.28
N GLY A 205 4.23 -21.84 -25.21
CA GLY A 205 5.37 -22.48 -25.89
C GLY A 205 6.28 -23.18 -24.87
N THR A 206 7.59 -22.96 -25.02
CA THR A 206 8.61 -23.48 -24.09
C THR A 206 9.00 -22.49 -22.98
N ASN A 207 8.22 -21.42 -22.78
CA ASN A 207 8.43 -20.51 -21.67
C ASN A 207 8.21 -21.24 -20.34
N SER A 208 8.71 -20.66 -19.26
CA SER A 208 8.43 -21.15 -17.91
C SER A 208 6.95 -20.97 -17.53
N LEU A 209 6.55 -21.60 -16.45
CA LEU A 209 5.22 -21.41 -15.84
C LEU A 209 5.11 -20.14 -14.98
N GLU A 210 6.02 -19.15 -15.18
CA GLU A 210 5.88 -17.85 -14.52
C GLU A 210 4.50 -17.25 -14.84
N GLY A 211 3.78 -16.80 -13.81
CA GLY A 211 2.42 -16.26 -13.93
C GLY A 211 1.29 -17.30 -13.79
N PHE A 212 1.58 -18.59 -13.92
CA PHE A 212 0.56 -19.65 -13.93
C PHE A 212 0.53 -20.51 -12.66
N LEU A 213 1.49 -20.35 -11.76
CA LEU A 213 1.51 -21.02 -10.45
C LEU A 213 0.60 -20.25 -9.49
N PHE A 214 -0.69 -20.60 -9.46
CA PHE A 214 -1.72 -19.78 -8.82
C PHE A 214 -1.40 -19.51 -7.32
N PRO A 215 -1.52 -18.26 -6.84
CA PRO A 215 -1.29 -17.92 -5.44
C PRO A 215 -2.44 -18.42 -4.57
N LYS A 216 -2.16 -19.37 -3.69
CA LYS A 216 -3.13 -20.00 -2.77
C LYS A 216 -2.40 -20.69 -1.62
N THR A 217 -3.17 -21.20 -0.67
CA THR A 217 -2.66 -22.10 0.37
C THR A 217 -2.82 -23.56 -0.09
N TYR A 218 -1.73 -24.31 -0.07
CA TYR A 218 -1.64 -25.67 -0.57
C TYR A 218 -1.25 -26.67 0.52
N GLU A 219 -1.98 -27.75 0.63
CA GLU A 219 -1.59 -28.88 1.47
C GLU A 219 -0.58 -29.76 0.71
N ILE A 220 0.68 -29.72 1.13
CA ILE A 220 1.75 -30.49 0.49
C ILE A 220 2.05 -31.73 1.33
N GLY A 221 1.67 -32.89 0.81
CA GLY A 221 1.92 -34.18 1.46
C GLY A 221 3.41 -34.54 1.50
N GLU A 222 3.76 -35.48 2.36
CA GLU A 222 5.13 -35.95 2.53
C GLU A 222 5.69 -36.67 1.28
N ASP A 223 4.82 -37.25 0.46
CA ASP A 223 5.14 -37.94 -0.80
C ASP A 223 5.09 -37.04 -2.03
N ALA A 224 4.74 -35.77 -1.87
CA ALA A 224 4.65 -34.82 -2.97
C ALA A 224 6.01 -34.63 -3.66
N THR A 225 5.98 -34.58 -5.01
CA THR A 225 7.12 -34.29 -5.86
C THR A 225 7.03 -32.86 -6.39
N ALA A 226 8.11 -32.34 -6.96
CA ALA A 226 8.11 -31.00 -7.60
C ALA A 226 7.03 -30.92 -8.69
N GLU A 227 6.90 -31.93 -9.54
CA GLU A 227 5.88 -31.97 -10.59
C GLU A 227 4.47 -32.01 -10.02
N SER A 228 4.20 -32.79 -8.95
CA SER A 228 2.86 -32.85 -8.36
C SER A 228 2.45 -31.53 -7.74
N VAL A 229 3.39 -30.79 -7.14
CA VAL A 229 3.10 -29.44 -6.60
C VAL A 229 2.85 -28.44 -7.72
N VAL A 230 3.64 -28.48 -8.80
CA VAL A 230 3.38 -27.66 -10.00
C VAL A 230 1.98 -27.94 -10.55
N ARG A 231 1.61 -29.20 -10.74
CA ARG A 231 0.25 -29.57 -11.21
C ARG A 231 -0.84 -29.09 -10.26
N MET A 232 -0.66 -29.20 -8.96
CA MET A 232 -1.60 -28.69 -7.96
C MET A 232 -1.83 -27.16 -8.14
N MET A 233 -0.78 -26.40 -8.42
CA MET A 233 -0.89 -24.96 -8.67
C MET A 233 -1.55 -24.65 -10.01
N LEU A 234 -1.32 -25.45 -11.05
CA LEU A 234 -1.99 -25.32 -12.35
C LEU A 234 -3.47 -25.73 -12.28
N ASP A 235 -3.82 -26.78 -11.53
CA ASP A 235 -5.21 -27.19 -11.28
C ASP A 235 -5.97 -26.07 -10.56
N GLN A 236 -5.30 -25.40 -9.62
CA GLN A 236 -5.88 -24.24 -8.93
C GLN A 236 -6.08 -23.07 -9.87
N PHE A 237 -5.09 -22.76 -10.74
CA PHE A 237 -5.24 -21.73 -11.77
C PHE A 237 -6.45 -22.01 -12.66
N GLN A 238 -6.57 -23.25 -13.14
CA GLN A 238 -7.71 -23.67 -13.95
C GLN A 238 -9.05 -23.50 -13.24
N THR A 239 -9.10 -23.86 -11.96
CA THR A 239 -10.30 -23.77 -11.15
C THR A 239 -10.73 -22.31 -10.95
N GLU A 240 -9.82 -21.45 -10.54
CA GLU A 240 -10.09 -20.04 -10.24
C GLU A 240 -10.43 -19.25 -11.51
N THR A 241 -9.82 -19.58 -12.62
CA THR A 241 -10.04 -18.87 -13.90
C THR A 241 -11.18 -19.45 -14.74
N ALA A 242 -11.80 -20.56 -14.32
CA ALA A 242 -12.85 -21.23 -15.11
C ALA A 242 -14.05 -20.35 -15.42
N SER A 243 -14.36 -19.36 -14.60
CA SER A 243 -15.47 -18.42 -14.78
C SER A 243 -15.07 -17.11 -15.48
N LEU A 244 -13.79 -16.91 -15.79
CA LEU A 244 -13.34 -15.68 -16.44
C LEU A 244 -13.73 -15.65 -17.91
N ASP A 245 -14.21 -14.50 -18.34
CA ASP A 245 -14.49 -14.24 -19.76
C ASP A 245 -13.27 -13.59 -20.43
N TRP A 246 -12.51 -14.39 -21.16
CA TRP A 246 -11.31 -13.97 -21.89
C TRP A 246 -11.63 -13.23 -23.20
N SER A 247 -12.91 -12.96 -23.52
CA SER A 247 -13.29 -12.32 -24.80
C SER A 247 -12.73 -10.91 -24.95
N TYR A 248 -12.62 -10.15 -23.87
CA TYR A 248 -12.05 -8.80 -23.94
C TYR A 248 -10.55 -8.81 -24.31
N PRO A 249 -9.65 -9.50 -23.60
CA PRO A 249 -8.26 -9.64 -24.04
C PRO A 249 -8.13 -10.13 -25.47
N GLN A 250 -8.89 -11.17 -25.84
CA GLN A 250 -8.88 -11.71 -27.21
C GLN A 250 -9.32 -10.68 -28.25
N SER A 251 -10.31 -9.84 -27.94
CA SER A 251 -10.73 -8.74 -28.81
C SER A 251 -9.63 -7.68 -29.01
N GLN A 252 -8.72 -7.58 -28.06
CA GLN A 252 -7.53 -6.72 -28.14
C GLN A 252 -6.32 -7.42 -28.81
N GLY A 253 -6.52 -8.63 -29.32
CA GLY A 253 -5.46 -9.40 -29.99
C GLY A 253 -4.51 -10.13 -29.04
N LEU A 254 -4.84 -10.21 -27.74
CA LEU A 254 -4.03 -10.90 -26.74
C LEU A 254 -4.49 -12.36 -26.61
N THR A 255 -3.53 -13.27 -26.50
CA THR A 255 -3.77 -14.66 -26.09
C THR A 255 -4.08 -14.71 -24.57
N ILE A 256 -4.47 -15.90 -24.04
CA ILE A 256 -4.57 -16.08 -22.59
C ILE A 256 -3.21 -15.90 -21.93
N TYR A 257 -2.13 -16.34 -22.55
CA TYR A 257 -0.77 -16.13 -22.08
C TYR A 257 -0.45 -14.63 -21.94
N ASP A 258 -0.75 -13.84 -22.98
CA ASP A 258 -0.54 -12.39 -22.97
C ASP A 258 -1.41 -11.70 -21.91
N ALA A 259 -2.63 -12.17 -21.70
CA ALA A 259 -3.53 -11.63 -20.67
C ALA A 259 -3.00 -11.91 -19.25
N VAL A 260 -2.43 -13.09 -19.00
CA VAL A 260 -1.76 -13.41 -17.71
C VAL A 260 -0.49 -12.58 -17.55
N ASN A 261 0.27 -12.39 -18.64
CA ASN A 261 1.44 -11.51 -18.64
C ASN A 261 1.04 -10.07 -18.23
N LEU A 262 0.01 -9.51 -18.85
CA LEU A 262 -0.52 -8.20 -18.49
C LEU A 262 -1.03 -8.17 -17.04
N ALA A 263 -1.73 -9.21 -16.58
CA ALA A 263 -2.23 -9.31 -15.22
C ALA A 263 -1.08 -9.31 -14.18
N SER A 264 0.05 -9.92 -14.50
CA SER A 264 1.24 -9.91 -13.63
C SER A 264 1.84 -8.50 -13.47
N ILE A 265 1.74 -7.66 -14.50
CA ILE A 265 2.14 -6.25 -14.42
C ILE A 265 1.13 -5.47 -13.57
N VAL A 266 -0.17 -5.66 -13.83
CA VAL A 266 -1.24 -5.04 -13.00
C VAL A 266 -1.08 -5.41 -11.53
N GLU A 267 -0.72 -6.65 -11.21
CA GLU A 267 -0.46 -7.13 -9.86
C GLU A 267 0.67 -6.35 -9.17
N ARG A 268 1.73 -6.07 -9.89
CA ARG A 268 2.91 -5.37 -9.36
C ARG A 268 2.73 -3.85 -9.27
N GLU A 269 1.87 -3.31 -10.11
CA GLU A 269 1.65 -1.86 -10.23
C GLU A 269 0.41 -1.37 -9.47
N SER A 270 -0.52 -2.26 -9.13
CA SER A 270 -1.75 -1.85 -8.46
C SER A 270 -1.75 -2.21 -6.98
N SER A 271 -2.32 -1.31 -6.19
CA SER A 271 -2.77 -1.55 -4.83
C SER A 271 -4.19 -1.03 -4.70
N GLY A 272 -4.99 -1.63 -3.81
CA GLY A 272 -6.34 -1.15 -3.59
C GLY A 272 -7.42 -2.13 -4.05
N ASP A 273 -8.60 -1.59 -4.33
CA ASP A 273 -9.79 -2.36 -4.65
C ASP A 273 -9.88 -2.75 -6.14
N GLU A 274 -10.94 -3.50 -6.47
CA GLU A 274 -11.23 -3.97 -7.82
C GLU A 274 -11.31 -2.82 -8.84
N GLN A 275 -11.86 -1.67 -8.45
CA GLN A 275 -12.00 -0.51 -9.35
C GLN A 275 -10.62 0.06 -9.73
N ILE A 276 -9.70 0.15 -8.77
CA ILE A 276 -8.35 0.64 -9.02
C ILE A 276 -7.59 -0.31 -9.95
N ARG A 277 -7.66 -1.64 -9.71
CA ARG A 277 -7.06 -2.65 -10.59
C ARG A 277 -7.62 -2.56 -12.01
N ALA A 278 -8.94 -2.40 -12.16
CA ALA A 278 -9.58 -2.24 -13.47
C ALA A 278 -9.14 -0.96 -14.20
N GLN A 279 -8.90 0.14 -13.47
CA GLN A 279 -8.36 1.38 -14.06
C GLN A 279 -6.88 1.22 -14.47
N VAL A 280 -6.05 0.57 -13.66
CA VAL A 280 -4.66 0.27 -14.01
C VAL A 280 -4.60 -0.64 -15.25
N ALA A 281 -5.42 -1.68 -15.31
CA ALA A 281 -5.54 -2.52 -16.51
C ALA A 281 -5.94 -1.70 -17.73
N SER A 282 -6.89 -0.76 -17.60
CA SER A 282 -7.28 0.15 -18.68
C SER A 282 -6.11 1.01 -19.18
N VAL A 283 -5.30 1.56 -18.27
CA VAL A 283 -4.09 2.33 -18.67
C VAL A 283 -3.15 1.46 -19.51
N PHE A 284 -2.88 0.23 -19.10
CA PHE A 284 -1.98 -0.64 -19.87
C PHE A 284 -2.57 -1.06 -21.22
N TYR A 285 -3.89 -1.31 -21.31
CA TYR A 285 -4.55 -1.54 -22.61
C TYR A 285 -4.45 -0.31 -23.51
N ASN A 286 -4.68 0.89 -22.98
CA ASN A 286 -4.55 2.13 -23.74
C ASN A 286 -3.11 2.30 -24.26
N ARG A 287 -2.10 1.99 -23.43
CA ARG A 287 -0.69 2.04 -23.83
C ARG A 287 -0.35 1.01 -24.90
N LEU A 288 -0.81 -0.24 -24.77
CA LEU A 288 -0.58 -1.32 -25.73
C LEU A 288 -1.18 -1.01 -27.10
N ASN A 289 -2.36 -0.38 -27.13
CA ASN A 289 -3.10 -0.12 -28.38
C ASN A 289 -2.79 1.22 -29.02
N ASN A 290 -1.98 2.08 -28.38
CA ASN A 290 -1.62 3.39 -28.90
C ASN A 290 -0.15 3.45 -29.31
N PHE A 291 0.12 3.41 -30.62
CA PHE A 291 1.46 3.57 -31.18
C PHE A 291 1.85 5.03 -31.48
N GLY A 292 1.02 5.99 -31.06
CA GLY A 292 1.27 7.43 -31.09
C GLY A 292 1.55 8.03 -29.70
N ASP A 293 1.57 9.37 -29.65
CA ASP A 293 1.64 10.09 -28.39
C ASP A 293 0.47 9.70 -27.47
N PRO A 294 0.63 9.55 -26.14
CA PRO A 294 1.84 9.89 -25.37
C PRO A 294 2.82 8.70 -25.15
N ASN A 295 2.44 7.47 -25.39
CA ASN A 295 3.22 6.30 -24.93
C ASN A 295 3.86 5.48 -26.05
N TYR A 296 3.43 5.63 -27.29
CA TYR A 296 4.01 4.95 -28.47
C TYR A 296 4.10 3.41 -28.34
N GLY A 297 3.17 2.78 -27.62
CA GLY A 297 3.16 1.34 -27.38
C GLY A 297 4.09 0.85 -26.26
N PHE A 298 4.77 1.76 -25.57
CA PHE A 298 5.62 1.42 -24.41
C PHE A 298 4.80 1.35 -23.13
N LEU A 299 4.95 0.26 -22.36
CA LEU A 299 4.24 0.10 -21.10
C LEU A 299 4.82 0.96 -19.98
N GLN A 300 6.13 1.20 -19.99
CA GLN A 300 6.83 2.05 -19.01
C GLN A 300 6.54 1.63 -17.56
N SER A 301 6.73 0.35 -17.27
CA SER A 301 6.56 -0.24 -15.96
C SER A 301 7.92 -0.56 -15.35
N ASP A 302 8.21 0.00 -14.19
CA ASP A 302 9.41 -0.31 -13.41
C ASP A 302 9.42 -1.77 -12.95
N ALA A 303 8.23 -2.33 -12.69
CA ALA A 303 8.08 -3.69 -12.19
C ALA A 303 8.64 -4.74 -13.17
N THR A 304 8.59 -4.47 -14.48
CA THR A 304 9.15 -5.40 -15.49
C THR A 304 10.68 -5.44 -15.43
N THR A 305 11.32 -4.29 -15.26
CA THR A 305 12.78 -4.19 -15.07
C THR A 305 13.19 -4.72 -13.68
N ALA A 306 12.40 -4.43 -12.64
CA ALA A 306 12.63 -4.95 -11.29
C ALA A 306 12.63 -6.48 -11.25
N TYR A 307 11.74 -7.13 -12.00
CA TYR A 307 11.70 -8.59 -12.09
C TYR A 307 13.01 -9.17 -12.61
N GLU A 308 13.54 -8.62 -13.71
CA GLU A 308 14.81 -9.08 -14.30
C GLU A 308 16.00 -8.83 -13.37
N LEU A 309 16.04 -7.67 -12.70
CA LEU A 309 17.13 -7.29 -11.79
C LEU A 309 17.05 -7.98 -10.42
N GLY A 310 15.88 -8.46 -10.02
CA GLY A 310 15.63 -8.95 -8.66
C GLY A 310 15.68 -7.87 -7.58
N LYS A 311 15.59 -6.59 -7.96
CA LYS A 311 15.57 -5.40 -7.09
C LYS A 311 14.87 -4.26 -7.79
N ASP A 312 14.50 -3.22 -7.05
CA ASP A 312 13.97 -1.99 -7.64
C ASP A 312 15.01 -1.35 -8.58
N PRO A 313 14.63 -0.91 -9.79
CA PRO A 313 15.56 -0.32 -10.73
C PRO A 313 16.00 1.08 -10.30
N GLU A 314 17.26 1.39 -10.52
CA GLU A 314 17.79 2.75 -10.50
C GLU A 314 17.61 3.41 -11.87
N PRO A 315 17.62 4.75 -11.99
CA PRO A 315 17.44 5.42 -13.29
C PRO A 315 18.39 4.92 -14.39
N ALA A 316 19.62 4.54 -14.04
CA ALA A 316 20.59 4.00 -14.97
C ALA A 316 20.21 2.59 -15.49
N ASP A 317 19.46 1.82 -14.70
CA ASP A 317 19.01 0.48 -15.11
C ASP A 317 17.95 0.59 -16.22
N LEU A 318 17.15 1.67 -16.22
CA LEU A 318 16.13 1.92 -17.26
C LEU A 318 16.71 2.34 -18.61
N GLU A 319 18.01 2.66 -18.66
CA GLU A 319 18.72 2.94 -19.94
C GLU A 319 19.24 1.66 -20.62
N ASN A 320 19.23 0.52 -19.91
CA ASN A 320 19.68 -0.75 -20.44
C ASN A 320 18.60 -1.40 -21.30
N ASN A 321 18.92 -1.68 -22.58
CA ASN A 321 17.97 -2.35 -23.48
C ASN A 321 17.98 -3.86 -23.24
N THR A 322 17.15 -4.29 -22.31
CA THR A 322 16.86 -5.70 -22.03
C THR A 322 15.43 -6.05 -22.48
N PRO A 323 15.10 -7.31 -22.73
CA PRO A 323 13.74 -7.69 -23.15
C PRO A 323 12.62 -7.31 -22.15
N PHE A 324 12.95 -7.16 -20.86
CA PHE A 324 12.00 -6.78 -19.82
C PHE A 324 11.90 -5.26 -19.62
N ASN A 325 12.76 -4.46 -20.25
CA ASN A 325 12.69 -3.01 -20.15
C ASN A 325 11.59 -2.45 -21.07
N THR A 326 10.40 -2.27 -20.51
CA THR A 326 9.22 -1.75 -21.21
C THR A 326 9.23 -0.23 -21.45
N TYR A 327 10.31 0.47 -21.07
CA TYR A 327 10.60 1.84 -21.50
C TYR A 327 11.26 1.90 -22.88
N LEU A 328 11.96 0.83 -23.27
CA LEU A 328 12.73 0.75 -24.52
C LEU A 328 12.16 -0.28 -25.50
N ASN A 329 11.32 -1.20 -25.03
CA ASN A 329 10.66 -2.20 -25.87
C ASN A 329 9.16 -2.01 -25.82
N GLN A 330 8.52 -1.94 -26.99
CA GLN A 330 7.06 -1.82 -27.12
C GLN A 330 6.38 -3.16 -26.80
N GLY A 331 5.16 -3.08 -26.29
CA GLY A 331 4.36 -4.26 -25.99
C GLY A 331 4.66 -4.89 -24.63
N LEU A 332 4.22 -6.13 -24.49
CA LEU A 332 4.42 -6.93 -23.28
C LEU A 332 5.86 -7.45 -23.18
N PRO A 333 6.39 -7.66 -21.95
CA PRO A 333 7.65 -8.36 -21.76
C PRO A 333 7.54 -9.83 -22.21
N PRO A 334 8.67 -10.55 -22.35
CA PRO A 334 8.67 -11.92 -22.89
C PRO A 334 7.83 -12.92 -22.11
N THR A 335 7.72 -12.73 -20.79
CA THR A 335 6.97 -13.61 -19.87
C THR A 335 6.24 -12.78 -18.82
N PRO A 336 5.26 -13.35 -18.13
CA PRO A 336 4.77 -12.77 -16.87
C PRO A 336 5.92 -12.53 -15.90
N ILE A 337 5.73 -11.58 -14.97
CA ILE A 337 6.73 -11.18 -13.98
C ILE A 337 6.41 -11.63 -12.55
N CYS A 338 5.25 -12.22 -12.35
CA CYS A 338 4.82 -12.85 -11.11
C CYS A 338 3.51 -13.62 -11.36
N SER A 339 3.09 -14.42 -10.38
CA SER A 339 1.76 -15.05 -10.36
C SER A 339 0.71 -14.07 -9.87
N PRO A 340 -0.19 -13.59 -10.76
CA PRO A 340 -1.23 -12.63 -10.37
C PRO A 340 -2.34 -13.30 -9.57
N GLY A 341 -2.96 -12.53 -8.66
CA GLY A 341 -4.18 -12.91 -7.99
C GLY A 341 -5.41 -12.88 -8.93
N LEU A 342 -6.49 -13.50 -8.48
CA LEU A 342 -7.73 -13.57 -9.26
C LEU A 342 -8.28 -12.18 -9.62
N ASP A 343 -8.15 -11.22 -8.75
CA ASP A 343 -8.68 -9.88 -8.97
C ASP A 343 -7.93 -9.11 -10.07
N CYS A 344 -6.63 -9.33 -10.22
CA CYS A 344 -5.87 -8.76 -11.34
C CYS A 344 -6.20 -9.45 -12.66
N LEU A 345 -6.43 -10.77 -12.65
CA LEU A 345 -6.94 -11.50 -13.82
C LEU A 345 -8.33 -11.00 -14.23
N LYS A 346 -9.25 -10.78 -13.28
CA LYS A 346 -10.56 -10.16 -13.54
C LYS A 346 -10.41 -8.76 -14.13
N ALA A 347 -9.52 -7.93 -13.57
CA ALA A 347 -9.29 -6.58 -14.06
C ALA A 347 -8.82 -6.54 -15.52
N VAL A 348 -7.99 -7.48 -15.92
CA VAL A 348 -7.55 -7.62 -17.31
C VAL A 348 -8.67 -8.15 -18.21
N CYS A 349 -9.51 -9.07 -17.72
CA CYS A 349 -10.67 -9.57 -18.45
C CYS A 349 -11.80 -8.55 -18.58
N SER A 350 -11.90 -7.61 -17.64
CA SER A 350 -12.96 -6.59 -17.61
C SER A 350 -12.41 -5.23 -17.12
N PRO A 351 -11.53 -4.59 -17.91
CA PRO A 351 -10.93 -3.32 -17.53
C PRO A 351 -11.96 -2.20 -17.51
N ALA A 352 -11.67 -1.14 -16.74
CA ALA A 352 -12.45 0.08 -16.80
C ALA A 352 -12.35 0.71 -18.20
N GLN A 353 -13.42 1.37 -18.64
CA GLN A 353 -13.46 2.07 -19.92
C GLN A 353 -13.01 3.52 -19.70
N THR A 354 -11.71 3.80 -19.87
CA THR A 354 -11.11 5.12 -19.66
C THR A 354 -10.19 5.51 -20.81
N ASN A 355 -9.80 6.80 -20.83
CA ASN A 355 -8.77 7.31 -21.73
C ASN A 355 -7.45 7.58 -20.97
N TYR A 356 -7.27 7.00 -19.78
CA TYR A 356 -6.09 7.26 -18.98
C TYR A 356 -4.84 6.58 -19.58
N TYR A 357 -3.72 7.31 -19.55
CA TYR A 357 -2.41 6.83 -19.94
C TYR A 357 -1.41 6.84 -18.80
N PHE A 358 -1.73 7.52 -17.69
CA PHE A 358 -0.87 7.71 -16.55
C PHE A 358 -1.61 7.42 -15.25
N PHE A 359 -0.88 6.91 -14.26
CA PHE A 359 -1.35 6.80 -12.89
C PHE A 359 -0.22 7.11 -11.91
N TYR A 360 -0.59 7.54 -10.71
CA TYR A 360 0.31 7.80 -9.61
C TYR A 360 -0.40 7.49 -8.29
N PHE A 361 0.29 6.80 -7.41
CA PHE A 361 -0.24 6.42 -6.11
C PHE A 361 0.66 6.98 -5.03
N ALA A 362 0.07 7.68 -4.06
CA ALA A 362 0.78 8.29 -2.95
C ALA A 362 -0.04 8.23 -1.67
N LYS A 363 0.63 8.18 -0.53
CA LYS A 363 -0.02 8.37 0.76
C LYS A 363 -0.18 9.86 1.03
N ASP A 364 -1.38 10.27 1.46
CA ASP A 364 -1.62 11.63 1.92
C ASP A 364 -1.04 11.86 3.33
N GLU A 365 -1.21 13.07 3.86
CA GLU A 365 -0.73 13.44 5.19
C GLU A 365 -1.33 12.59 6.34
N SER A 366 -2.48 11.96 6.10
CA SER A 366 -3.12 11.04 7.06
C SER A 366 -2.59 9.61 6.96
N GLY A 367 -1.80 9.30 5.92
CA GLY A 367 -1.33 7.97 5.58
C GLY A 367 -2.29 7.17 4.70
N ALA A 368 -3.43 7.75 4.30
CA ALA A 368 -4.37 7.12 3.38
C ALA A 368 -3.83 7.13 1.95
N MET A 369 -3.98 5.99 1.24
CA MET A 369 -3.56 5.87 -0.15
C MET A 369 -4.48 6.69 -1.05
N GLN A 370 -3.89 7.54 -1.88
CA GLN A 370 -4.56 8.32 -2.92
C GLN A 370 -4.18 7.78 -4.29
N TYR A 371 -5.15 7.72 -5.19
CA TYR A 371 -5.02 7.15 -6.53
C TYR A 371 -5.34 8.23 -7.56
N TYR A 372 -4.36 8.57 -8.38
CA TYR A 372 -4.49 9.59 -9.42
C TYR A 372 -4.34 8.95 -10.79
N PHE A 373 -5.26 9.27 -11.70
CA PHE A 373 -5.24 8.82 -13.08
C PHE A 373 -5.35 10.03 -14.00
N SER A 374 -4.61 10.04 -15.09
CA SER A 374 -4.51 11.17 -16.00
C SER A 374 -4.53 10.74 -17.46
N GLU A 375 -5.11 11.55 -18.33
CA GLU A 375 -5.10 11.30 -19.78
C GLU A 375 -3.83 11.83 -20.41
N THR A 376 -3.30 12.98 -19.92
CA THR A 376 -2.12 13.65 -20.46
C THR A 376 -0.96 13.67 -19.47
N TYR A 377 0.25 13.86 -20.00
CA TYR A 377 1.45 14.00 -19.16
C TYR A 377 1.43 15.29 -18.33
N GLU A 378 0.85 16.38 -18.87
CA GLU A 378 0.69 17.65 -18.16
C GLU A 378 -0.21 17.49 -16.92
N GLU A 379 -1.33 16.78 -17.05
CA GLU A 379 -2.19 16.43 -15.91
C GLU A 379 -1.46 15.56 -14.89
N HIS A 380 -0.71 14.57 -15.38
CA HIS A 380 0.07 13.68 -14.55
C HIS A 380 1.11 14.44 -13.72
N GLN A 381 1.83 15.41 -14.30
CA GLN A 381 2.79 16.25 -13.58
C GLN A 381 2.15 17.05 -12.43
N GLN A 382 0.85 17.38 -12.52
CA GLN A 382 0.13 18.11 -11.48
C GLN A 382 -0.16 17.22 -10.25
N THR A 383 -0.08 15.91 -10.37
CA THR A 383 -0.34 14.98 -9.25
C THR A 383 0.81 14.93 -8.24
N PHE A 384 2.01 15.43 -8.60
CA PHE A 384 3.20 15.44 -7.72
C PHE A 384 3.53 16.84 -7.18
N SER A 385 2.77 17.90 -7.56
CA SER A 385 3.06 19.31 -7.22
C SER A 385 2.36 19.78 -5.95
#